data_f5522c7f73a8509067ff0525dd64316a
#
_entry.id   f5522c7f73a8509067ff0525dd64316a
#
_cell.length_a   1.000
_cell.length_b   1.000
_cell.length_c   1.000
_cell.angle_alpha   90.00
_cell.angle_beta   90.00
_cell.angle_gamma   90.00
#
_symmetry.space_group_name_H-M   'P 1'
#
loop_
_entity.id
_entity.type
_entity.pdbx_description
1 polymer ?
#
loop_
_entity_poly.entity_id
_entity_poly.type
_entity_poly.pdbx_seq_one_letter_code
_entity_poly.pdbx_strand_id
1 'polypeptide(L)'
;MLLKNGMVLLKDRIECVDIRVKEEKIVEIGAKLSENNDEILDLKGLYIAPGAIDVHTHFNINVGIFSADDFKSGTTAALFGGTTTVIDHPGFGPKGCNLEYMVDKYMEYGKTAACDYSFHGVAQEIDEHTFDGLRALKAKGLNSFKIYLTYTYKQTDKEIVEFFKMAKELDMVVAVHAENDTMIEELRGNFVKEGKTDIIYHAYSRPGDVEAEAVARLIKIAHMVGYEKLYLVHISSKEAMDEIAIAKSQGKKFFVETCTQYLYLDNTKYFEADAVKYVLSPPLREQEDIESLWYNIKTGNIDVVATDHCSFTMEDKNKGVSDFSKCPNGIPGVEERNLIMFSEVLNKNLTVKEYLDLVAVNPAKIFGLYNRKGSIEVGKDADLVVFKAENNKIDEKNLKSKAGYSCFNGFNVSAVIDKVILRGNLAIDNTAQKINSQIKGKFIAR
;
A
#
# COMPACT_ATOMS: atom_id res chain seq x y z
N MET A 1 -27.85 2.47 12.10
CA MET A 1 -27.73 3.48 11.01
C MET A 1 -28.22 2.87 9.70
N LEU A 2 -28.92 3.65 8.91
CA LEU A 2 -29.39 3.26 7.58
C LEU A 2 -28.85 4.26 6.54
N LEU A 3 -27.98 3.77 5.65
CA LEU A 3 -27.47 4.53 4.51
C LEU A 3 -28.48 4.38 3.37
N LYS A 4 -29.04 5.48 2.88
CA LYS A 4 -30.11 5.46 1.86
C LYS A 4 -29.70 6.08 0.54
N ASN A 5 -30.27 5.55 -0.54
CA ASN A 5 -30.18 6.12 -1.88
C ASN A 5 -28.76 6.22 -2.48
N GLY A 6 -27.77 5.54 -1.91
CA GLY A 6 -26.40 5.59 -2.40
C GLY A 6 -26.17 4.74 -3.64
N MET A 7 -25.25 5.18 -4.50
CA MET A 7 -24.74 4.42 -5.64
C MET A 7 -23.64 3.49 -5.16
N VAL A 8 -24.00 2.25 -4.79
CA VAL A 8 -23.11 1.29 -4.11
C VAL A 8 -22.33 0.48 -5.13
N LEU A 9 -21.01 0.40 -4.95
CA LEU A 9 -20.12 -0.42 -5.76
C LEU A 9 -20.18 -1.88 -5.25
N LEU A 10 -20.87 -2.74 -5.99
CA LEU A 10 -21.08 -4.15 -5.67
C LEU A 10 -20.41 -5.03 -6.73
N LYS A 11 -19.35 -5.76 -6.35
CA LYS A 11 -18.61 -6.69 -7.21
C LYS A 11 -18.11 -6.06 -8.53
N ASP A 12 -18.96 -5.97 -9.55
CA ASP A 12 -18.61 -5.53 -10.90
C ASP A 12 -19.50 -4.39 -11.43
N ARG A 13 -20.44 -3.89 -10.61
CA ARG A 13 -21.43 -2.89 -11.02
C ARG A 13 -21.75 -1.88 -9.90
N ILE A 14 -22.44 -0.83 -10.29
CA ILE A 14 -22.96 0.17 -9.38
C ILE A 14 -24.47 0.02 -9.31
N GLU A 15 -25.01 -0.11 -8.10
CA GLU A 15 -26.47 -0.20 -7.86
C GLU A 15 -26.92 0.86 -6.86
N CYS A 16 -28.11 1.42 -7.10
CA CYS A 16 -28.75 2.29 -6.12
C CYS A 16 -29.47 1.44 -5.09
N VAL A 17 -28.88 1.26 -3.92
CA VAL A 17 -29.39 0.43 -2.83
C VAL A 17 -29.18 1.08 -1.48
N ASP A 18 -29.96 0.66 -0.50
CA ASP A 18 -29.79 1.02 0.92
C ASP A 18 -28.93 -0.02 1.63
N ILE A 19 -28.16 0.42 2.63
CA ILE A 19 -27.32 -0.42 3.48
C ILE A 19 -27.70 -0.17 4.95
N ARG A 20 -28.13 -1.24 5.66
CA ARG A 20 -28.33 -1.15 7.10
C ARG A 20 -27.11 -1.65 7.84
N VAL A 21 -26.67 -0.84 8.79
CA VAL A 21 -25.55 -1.12 9.66
C VAL A 21 -26.03 -1.22 11.11
N LYS A 22 -25.67 -2.32 11.78
CA LYS A 22 -25.89 -2.48 13.23
C LYS A 22 -24.60 -2.97 13.88
N GLU A 23 -24.29 -2.43 15.02
CA GLU A 23 -23.06 -2.73 15.78
C GLU A 23 -21.81 -2.67 14.90
N GLU A 24 -21.10 -2.76 14.39
CA GLU A 24 -19.95 -2.69 13.49
C GLU A 24 -20.16 -3.40 12.14
N LYS A 25 -21.36 -3.98 11.87
CA LYS A 25 -21.57 -4.88 10.72
C LYS A 25 -22.63 -4.38 9.76
N ILE A 26 -22.44 -4.72 8.48
CA ILE A 26 -23.50 -4.66 7.48
C ILE A 26 -24.47 -5.81 7.76
N VAL A 27 -25.74 -5.49 8.03
CA VAL A 27 -26.75 -6.49 8.36
C VAL A 27 -27.80 -6.69 7.28
N GLU A 28 -27.96 -5.71 6.39
CA GLU A 28 -28.94 -5.79 5.30
C GLU A 28 -28.53 -4.88 4.13
N ILE A 29 -28.78 -5.32 2.91
CA ILE A 29 -28.61 -4.56 1.68
C ILE A 29 -29.85 -4.79 0.82
N GLY A 30 -30.49 -3.72 0.32
CA GLY A 30 -31.70 -3.83 -0.48
C GLY A 30 -32.05 -2.54 -1.22
N ALA A 31 -32.87 -2.65 -2.27
CA ALA A 31 -33.24 -1.50 -3.11
C ALA A 31 -34.04 -0.42 -2.34
N LYS A 32 -34.77 -0.80 -1.31
CA LYS A 32 -35.52 0.12 -0.46
C LYS A 32 -35.78 -0.56 0.90
N LEU A 33 -35.07 -0.11 1.91
CA LEU A 33 -35.24 -0.64 3.28
C LEU A 33 -36.17 0.24 4.10
N SER A 34 -36.94 -0.40 5.03
CA SER A 34 -37.78 0.32 5.99
C SER A 34 -36.89 1.09 7.00
N GLU A 35 -37.33 2.24 7.48
CA GLU A 35 -36.49 3.10 8.34
C GLU A 35 -36.36 2.64 9.79
N ASN A 36 -37.34 1.87 10.34
CA ASN A 36 -37.27 1.15 11.61
C ASN A 36 -36.65 1.91 12.81
N ASN A 37 -36.77 3.20 12.93
CA ASN A 37 -36.12 4.06 13.92
C ASN A 37 -34.58 4.10 13.81
N ASP A 38 -33.99 3.72 12.66
CA ASP A 38 -32.57 3.89 12.39
C ASP A 38 -32.18 5.38 12.28
N GLU A 39 -30.97 5.71 12.66
CA GLU A 39 -30.35 6.95 12.25
C GLU A 39 -30.16 6.91 10.73
N ILE A 40 -30.72 7.89 10.01
CA ILE A 40 -30.72 7.91 8.55
C ILE A 40 -29.60 8.82 8.03
N LEU A 41 -28.80 8.28 7.13
CA LEU A 41 -27.83 9.02 6.34
C LEU A 41 -28.24 8.93 4.86
N ASP A 42 -28.83 10.01 4.32
CA ASP A 42 -29.21 10.08 2.90
C ASP A 42 -27.99 10.42 2.04
N LEU A 43 -27.63 9.48 1.14
CA LEU A 43 -26.46 9.54 0.28
C LEU A 43 -26.85 9.63 -1.20
N LYS A 44 -28.01 10.23 -1.49
CA LYS A 44 -28.51 10.40 -2.86
C LYS A 44 -27.50 11.11 -3.76
N GLY A 45 -27.15 10.42 -4.85
CA GLY A 45 -26.17 10.94 -5.83
C GLY A 45 -24.70 10.76 -5.43
N LEU A 46 -24.42 10.12 -4.29
CA LEU A 46 -23.09 9.80 -3.84
C LEU A 46 -22.76 8.33 -4.09
N TYR A 47 -21.50 8.03 -4.32
CA TYR A 47 -20.99 6.67 -4.53
C TYR A 47 -20.50 6.08 -3.20
N ILE A 48 -20.79 4.81 -2.98
CA ILE A 48 -20.35 4.10 -1.78
C ILE A 48 -19.49 2.92 -2.22
N ALA A 49 -18.22 2.92 -1.81
CA ALA A 49 -17.31 1.80 -1.99
C ALA A 49 -16.94 1.17 -0.63
N PRO A 50 -16.47 -0.08 -0.59
CA PRO A 50 -15.84 -0.60 0.62
C PRO A 50 -14.63 0.26 0.98
N GLY A 51 -14.33 0.37 2.25
CA GLY A 51 -13.11 1.02 2.72
C GLY A 51 -11.89 0.36 2.09
N ALA A 52 -10.99 1.17 1.53
CA ALA A 52 -9.77 0.67 0.92
C ALA A 52 -8.84 0.06 1.97
N ILE A 53 -8.04 -0.92 1.53
CA ILE A 53 -7.01 -1.58 2.32
C ILE A 53 -5.65 -1.22 1.71
N ASP A 54 -4.77 -0.61 2.48
CA ASP A 54 -3.40 -0.37 2.08
C ASP A 54 -2.47 -1.37 2.76
N VAL A 55 -1.82 -2.18 1.96
CA VAL A 55 -0.99 -3.27 2.46
C VAL A 55 0.50 -2.92 2.48
N HIS A 56 0.83 -1.66 2.20
CA HIS A 56 2.22 -1.23 2.14
C HIS A 56 2.38 0.21 2.65
N THR A 57 2.59 0.32 3.95
CA THR A 57 2.92 1.59 4.64
C THR A 57 4.10 1.39 5.58
N HIS A 58 4.77 2.49 5.95
CA HIS A 58 5.95 2.53 6.81
C HIS A 58 5.83 3.62 7.87
N PHE A 59 4.83 3.52 8.74
CA PHE A 59 4.67 4.48 9.83
C PHE A 59 5.69 4.21 10.95
N ASN A 60 6.19 5.27 11.57
CA ASN A 60 7.21 5.16 12.63
C ASN A 60 8.50 4.42 12.22
N ILE A 61 8.76 4.26 10.92
CA ILE A 61 10.00 3.59 10.49
C ILE A 61 11.21 4.46 10.82
N ASN A 62 12.31 3.81 11.24
CA ASN A 62 13.60 4.44 11.45
C ASN A 62 14.63 3.84 10.51
N VAL A 63 15.11 4.65 9.58
CA VAL A 63 16.17 4.31 8.61
C VAL A 63 17.43 5.16 8.84
N GLY A 64 17.72 5.49 10.10
CA GLY A 64 18.71 6.48 10.52
C GLY A 64 18.08 7.84 10.86
N ILE A 65 16.92 8.10 10.29
CA ILE A 65 15.96 9.15 10.65
C ILE A 65 14.59 8.52 10.75
N PHE A 66 13.70 9.07 11.57
CA PHE A 66 12.32 8.61 11.64
C PHE A 66 11.50 9.15 10.47
N SER A 67 10.52 8.32 9.97
CA SER A 67 9.49 8.83 9.09
C SER A 67 8.73 9.98 9.74
N ALA A 68 8.25 10.94 8.93
CA ALA A 68 7.47 12.07 9.41
C ALA A 68 6.14 11.63 10.04
N ASP A 69 5.50 10.63 9.43
CA ASP A 69 4.25 10.09 9.95
C ASP A 69 4.49 8.97 10.96
N ASP A 70 3.88 9.14 12.12
CA ASP A 70 3.65 8.10 13.13
C ASP A 70 2.31 7.38 12.85
N PHE A 71 1.99 6.33 13.64
CA PHE A 71 0.73 5.61 13.50
C PHE A 71 -0.48 6.51 13.64
N LYS A 72 -0.43 7.53 14.49
CA LYS A 72 -1.54 8.46 14.66
C LYS A 72 -1.75 9.33 13.42
N SER A 73 -0.71 10.00 12.94
CA SER A 73 -0.85 10.90 11.78
C SER A 73 -1.06 10.13 10.48
N GLY A 74 -0.29 9.07 10.23
CA GLY A 74 -0.38 8.29 9.00
C GLY A 74 -1.73 7.57 8.87
N THR A 75 -2.27 6.96 9.94
CA THR A 75 -3.60 6.34 9.90
C THR A 75 -4.75 7.37 9.88
N THR A 76 -4.51 8.59 10.38
CA THR A 76 -5.45 9.71 10.19
C THR A 76 -5.48 10.12 8.72
N ALA A 77 -4.32 10.29 8.08
CA ALA A 77 -4.22 10.56 6.65
C ALA A 77 -4.88 9.44 5.82
N ALA A 78 -4.63 8.16 6.19
CA ALA A 78 -5.29 7.01 5.57
C ALA A 78 -6.82 7.11 5.60
N LEU A 79 -7.41 7.45 6.77
CA LEU A 79 -8.87 7.64 6.88
C LEU A 79 -9.37 8.78 6.01
N PHE A 80 -8.69 9.94 6.00
CA PHE A 80 -9.08 11.06 5.12
C PHE A 80 -9.02 10.65 3.65
N GLY A 81 -8.11 9.73 3.28
CA GLY A 81 -8.01 9.11 1.97
C GLY A 81 -8.98 7.95 1.71
N GLY A 82 -9.89 7.63 2.64
CA GLY A 82 -10.84 6.50 2.49
C GLY A 82 -10.21 5.12 2.66
N THR A 83 -8.99 5.05 3.18
CA THR A 83 -8.33 3.81 3.57
C THR A 83 -8.69 3.49 5.02
N THR A 84 -9.48 2.44 5.23
CA THR A 84 -10.01 2.06 6.56
C THR A 84 -9.16 1.01 7.26
N THR A 85 -8.24 0.38 6.53
CA THR A 85 -7.34 -0.63 7.08
C THR A 85 -5.97 -0.51 6.43
N VAL A 86 -4.92 -0.58 7.26
CA VAL A 86 -3.53 -0.63 6.80
C VAL A 86 -2.86 -1.92 7.27
N ILE A 87 -1.93 -2.45 6.47
CA ILE A 87 -0.99 -3.49 6.90
C ILE A 87 0.40 -2.88 6.79
N ASP A 88 0.98 -2.53 7.93
CA ASP A 88 2.22 -1.75 7.98
C ASP A 88 3.46 -2.65 8.01
N HIS A 89 4.55 -2.17 7.41
CA HIS A 89 5.85 -2.82 7.41
C HIS A 89 6.74 -2.23 8.52
N PRO A 90 6.97 -2.97 9.62
CA PRO A 90 7.94 -2.57 10.63
C PRO A 90 9.34 -2.40 10.05
N GLY A 91 10.09 -1.43 10.57
CA GLY A 91 11.50 -1.28 10.27
C GLY A 91 12.35 -2.39 10.89
N PHE A 92 13.65 -2.37 10.62
CA PHE A 92 14.60 -3.29 11.23
C PHE A 92 14.77 -3.02 12.73
N GLY A 93 14.93 -4.08 13.49
CA GLY A 93 15.28 -4.03 14.90
C GLY A 93 16.80 -4.00 15.14
N PRO A 94 17.23 -3.99 16.40
CA PRO A 94 18.63 -4.17 16.74
C PRO A 94 19.17 -5.49 16.16
N LYS A 95 20.47 -5.51 15.83
CA LYS A 95 21.12 -6.73 15.37
C LYS A 95 20.95 -7.87 16.36
N GLY A 96 20.57 -9.06 15.86
CA GLY A 96 20.36 -10.27 16.67
C GLY A 96 19.04 -10.26 17.49
N CYS A 97 18.13 -9.33 17.28
CA CYS A 97 16.80 -9.42 17.90
C CYS A 97 15.98 -10.55 17.24
N ASN A 98 15.07 -11.13 18.02
CA ASN A 98 14.13 -12.11 17.49
C ASN A 98 13.08 -11.46 16.57
N LEU A 99 12.35 -12.27 15.79
CA LEU A 99 11.33 -11.79 14.86
C LEU A 99 10.16 -11.04 15.53
N GLU A 100 9.91 -11.33 16.79
CA GLU A 100 8.79 -10.71 17.53
C GLU A 100 9.10 -9.30 18.00
N TYR A 101 10.38 -8.95 18.22
CA TYR A 101 10.81 -7.68 18.80
C TYR A 101 10.18 -6.46 18.14
N MET A 102 10.27 -6.35 16.82
CA MET A 102 9.73 -5.21 16.10
C MET A 102 8.21 -5.23 16.05
N VAL A 103 7.60 -6.41 15.94
CA VAL A 103 6.14 -6.55 15.97
C VAL A 103 5.59 -6.09 17.32
N ASP A 104 6.18 -6.51 18.42
CA ASP A 104 5.74 -6.11 19.76
C ASP A 104 5.88 -4.59 19.97
N LYS A 105 6.96 -4.00 19.47
CA LYS A 105 7.16 -2.54 19.48
C LYS A 105 6.08 -1.82 18.64
N TYR A 106 5.77 -2.33 17.46
CA TYR A 106 4.77 -1.74 16.58
C TYR A 106 3.34 -1.94 17.08
N MET A 107 3.06 -3.01 17.84
CA MET A 107 1.80 -3.15 18.57
C MET A 107 1.57 -2.00 19.56
N GLU A 108 2.64 -1.48 20.21
CA GLU A 108 2.52 -0.30 21.08
C GLU A 108 2.23 0.97 20.25
N TYR A 109 2.91 1.18 19.11
CA TYR A 109 2.64 2.30 18.22
C TYR A 109 1.20 2.27 17.69
N GLY A 110 0.73 1.09 17.30
CA GLY A 110 -0.61 0.88 16.76
C GLY A 110 -1.75 1.25 17.70
N LYS A 111 -1.52 1.32 19.02
CA LYS A 111 -2.53 1.78 20.00
C LYS A 111 -3.03 3.20 19.71
N THR A 112 -2.29 3.99 18.95
CA THR A 112 -2.66 5.36 18.57
C THR A 112 -3.35 5.45 17.21
N ALA A 113 -3.51 4.33 16.50
CA ALA A 113 -4.08 4.28 15.17
C ALA A 113 -5.51 4.79 15.09
N ALA A 114 -5.81 5.57 14.06
CA ALA A 114 -7.16 6.07 13.76
C ALA A 114 -7.97 5.09 12.90
N CYS A 115 -7.35 4.36 11.97
CA CYS A 115 -7.98 3.27 11.21
C CYS A 115 -7.54 1.89 11.72
N ASP A 116 -8.21 0.83 11.26
CA ASP A 116 -7.83 -0.54 11.60
C ASP A 116 -6.45 -0.87 11.02
N TYR A 117 -5.71 -1.73 11.70
CA TYR A 117 -4.35 -2.03 11.32
C TYR A 117 -3.95 -3.48 11.58
N SER A 118 -2.97 -3.92 10.83
CA SER A 118 -2.18 -5.13 11.06
C SER A 118 -0.73 -4.85 10.70
N PHE A 119 0.13 -5.87 10.81
CA PHE A 119 1.54 -5.75 10.49
C PHE A 119 2.01 -6.90 9.60
N HIS A 120 3.01 -6.62 8.75
CA HIS A 120 3.91 -7.67 8.29
C HIS A 120 4.96 -7.93 9.38
N GLY A 121 5.44 -9.16 9.49
CA GLY A 121 6.69 -9.38 10.21
C GLY A 121 7.85 -8.91 9.34
N VAL A 122 9.01 -8.64 9.93
CA VAL A 122 10.24 -8.38 9.19
C VAL A 122 11.29 -9.43 9.56
N ALA A 123 11.81 -10.15 8.56
CA ALA A 123 12.89 -11.11 8.76
C ALA A 123 14.21 -10.47 8.31
N GLN A 124 14.99 -9.95 9.27
CA GLN A 124 16.27 -9.32 8.99
C GLN A 124 17.42 -10.31 8.97
N GLU A 125 17.40 -11.33 9.80
CA GLU A 125 18.36 -12.42 9.83
C GLU A 125 17.59 -13.75 9.79
N ILE A 126 18.08 -14.73 9.02
CA ILE A 126 17.46 -16.06 8.89
C ILE A 126 18.41 -17.09 9.49
N ASP A 127 17.98 -17.71 10.57
CA ASP A 127 18.75 -18.65 11.37
C ASP A 127 17.90 -19.84 11.83
N GLU A 128 18.47 -20.68 12.71
CA GLU A 128 17.81 -21.86 13.28
C GLU A 128 16.56 -21.55 14.13
N HIS A 129 16.41 -20.32 14.63
CA HIS A 129 15.27 -19.87 15.46
C HIS A 129 14.15 -19.26 14.64
N THR A 130 14.40 -18.95 13.36
CA THR A 130 13.48 -18.25 12.47
C THR A 130 12.14 -18.97 12.35
N PHE A 131 12.14 -20.30 12.22
CA PHE A 131 10.90 -21.07 12.07
C PHE A 131 9.99 -20.98 13.30
N ASP A 132 10.56 -21.05 14.48
CA ASP A 132 9.78 -20.91 15.73
C ASP A 132 9.26 -19.49 15.91
N GLY A 133 10.04 -18.47 15.56
CA GLY A 133 9.59 -17.09 15.52
C GLY A 133 8.43 -16.85 14.54
N LEU A 134 8.48 -17.44 13.33
CA LEU A 134 7.38 -17.41 12.36
C LEU A 134 6.09 -18.03 12.94
N ARG A 135 6.20 -19.18 13.61
CA ARG A 135 5.07 -19.85 14.28
C ARG A 135 4.47 -18.98 15.38
N ALA A 136 5.33 -18.39 16.21
CA ALA A 136 4.89 -17.49 17.29
C ALA A 136 4.14 -16.27 16.75
N LEU A 137 4.65 -15.64 15.68
CA LEU A 137 3.97 -14.49 15.06
C LEU A 137 2.69 -14.88 14.34
N LYS A 138 2.64 -16.06 13.70
CA LYS A 138 1.39 -16.58 13.14
C LYS A 138 0.33 -16.79 14.23
N ALA A 139 0.72 -17.32 15.40
CA ALA A 139 -0.18 -17.46 16.55
C ALA A 139 -0.69 -16.12 17.08
N LYS A 140 0.07 -15.03 16.92
CA LYS A 140 -0.36 -13.65 17.21
C LYS A 140 -1.27 -13.06 16.11
N GLY A 141 -1.53 -13.79 15.02
CA GLY A 141 -2.40 -13.37 13.93
C GLY A 141 -1.67 -12.60 12.81
N LEU A 142 -0.37 -12.82 12.62
CA LEU A 142 0.37 -12.31 11.48
C LEU A 142 0.59 -13.45 10.47
N ASN A 143 0.16 -13.26 9.23
CA ASN A 143 0.28 -14.27 8.17
C ASN A 143 1.20 -13.84 7.03
N SER A 144 1.98 -12.77 7.20
CA SER A 144 2.87 -12.26 6.16
C SER A 144 4.14 -11.65 6.73
N PHE A 145 5.24 -11.75 5.96
CA PHE A 145 6.56 -11.25 6.30
C PHE A 145 7.17 -10.48 5.15
N LYS A 146 8.06 -9.52 5.50
CA LYS A 146 8.91 -8.79 4.56
C LYS A 146 10.35 -9.28 4.66
N ILE A 147 10.95 -9.52 3.49
CA ILE A 147 12.40 -9.69 3.30
C ILE A 147 12.90 -8.73 2.22
N TYR A 148 14.19 -8.53 2.16
CA TYR A 148 14.83 -7.57 1.27
C TYR A 148 15.99 -8.22 0.52
N LEU A 149 16.20 -7.84 -0.74
CA LEU A 149 17.40 -8.16 -1.52
C LEU A 149 18.41 -7.00 -1.50
N THR A 150 18.06 -5.90 -0.85
CA THR A 150 18.84 -4.66 -0.73
C THR A 150 18.97 -4.25 0.73
N TYR A 151 19.71 -3.18 0.96
CA TYR A 151 19.91 -2.57 2.28
C TYR A 151 20.79 -3.42 3.23
N THR A 152 20.74 -3.08 4.51
CA THR A 152 21.63 -3.66 5.55
C THR A 152 21.39 -5.17 5.75
N TYR A 153 20.14 -5.60 5.68
CA TYR A 153 19.73 -6.99 5.95
C TYR A 153 19.18 -7.64 4.67
N LYS A 154 20.03 -7.64 3.62
CA LYS A 154 19.73 -8.33 2.36
C LYS A 154 19.93 -9.83 2.48
N GLN A 155 18.99 -10.60 1.94
CA GLN A 155 18.99 -12.05 2.00
C GLN A 155 19.76 -12.65 0.82
N THR A 156 20.53 -13.70 1.09
CA THR A 156 21.17 -14.53 0.06
C THR A 156 20.16 -15.51 -0.55
N ASP A 157 20.47 -16.06 -1.72
CA ASP A 157 19.59 -17.06 -2.37
C ASP A 157 19.35 -18.29 -1.47
N LYS A 158 20.36 -18.70 -0.68
CA LYS A 158 20.23 -19.80 0.29
C LYS A 158 19.18 -19.47 1.35
N GLU A 159 19.28 -18.31 1.96
CA GLU A 159 18.35 -17.84 2.99
C GLU A 159 16.93 -17.68 2.43
N ILE A 160 16.79 -17.18 1.20
CA ILE A 160 15.49 -17.07 0.51
C ILE A 160 14.86 -18.47 0.31
N VAL A 161 15.64 -19.45 -0.15
CA VAL A 161 15.18 -20.84 -0.31
C VAL A 161 14.68 -21.41 1.01
N GLU A 162 15.44 -21.24 2.09
CA GLU A 162 15.09 -21.70 3.43
C GLU A 162 13.83 -21.00 3.93
N PHE A 163 13.75 -19.67 3.80
CA PHE A 163 12.61 -18.89 4.24
C PHE A 163 11.32 -19.24 3.48
N PHE A 164 11.39 -19.41 2.15
CA PHE A 164 10.22 -19.81 1.36
C PHE A 164 9.70 -21.20 1.73
N LYS A 165 10.59 -22.14 2.08
CA LYS A 165 10.17 -23.47 2.58
C LYS A 165 9.43 -23.35 3.92
N MET A 166 9.95 -22.56 4.86
CA MET A 166 9.31 -22.29 6.15
C MET A 166 7.95 -21.59 5.97
N ALA A 167 7.90 -20.55 5.14
CA ALA A 167 6.68 -19.80 4.85
C ALA A 167 5.62 -20.68 4.16
N LYS A 168 6.05 -21.58 3.26
CA LYS A 168 5.17 -22.58 2.62
C LYS A 168 4.53 -23.52 3.63
N GLU A 169 5.33 -24.08 4.55
CA GLU A 169 4.83 -24.98 5.60
C GLU A 169 3.81 -24.29 6.51
N LEU A 170 4.04 -23.00 6.79
CA LEU A 170 3.18 -22.20 7.64
C LEU A 170 2.06 -21.46 6.86
N ASP A 171 1.93 -21.68 5.56
CA ASP A 171 0.92 -21.03 4.71
C ASP A 171 0.92 -19.49 4.82
N MET A 172 2.11 -18.87 4.85
CA MET A 172 2.33 -17.43 5.02
C MET A 172 2.70 -16.76 3.71
N VAL A 173 2.40 -15.47 3.58
CA VAL A 173 2.80 -14.60 2.45
C VAL A 173 4.18 -14.02 2.72
N VAL A 174 5.08 -14.03 1.73
CA VAL A 174 6.38 -13.35 1.82
C VAL A 174 6.42 -12.19 0.81
N ALA A 175 6.42 -10.98 1.34
CA ALA A 175 6.60 -9.75 0.59
C ALA A 175 8.11 -9.49 0.39
N VAL A 176 8.53 -9.18 -0.83
CA VAL A 176 9.96 -9.03 -1.14
C VAL A 176 10.22 -7.73 -1.89
N HIS A 177 11.12 -6.90 -1.34
CA HIS A 177 11.72 -5.78 -2.07
C HIS A 177 12.75 -6.37 -3.06
N ALA A 178 12.46 -6.30 -4.35
CA ALA A 178 13.13 -7.03 -5.40
C ALA A 178 14.00 -6.11 -6.27
N GLU A 179 15.15 -5.67 -5.76
CA GLU A 179 16.20 -4.99 -6.53
C GLU A 179 17.55 -5.65 -6.25
N ASN A 180 18.42 -5.75 -7.26
CA ASN A 180 19.77 -6.31 -7.13
C ASN A 180 20.72 -5.31 -6.48
N ASP A 181 21.03 -5.49 -5.20
CA ASP A 181 21.86 -4.58 -4.41
C ASP A 181 23.29 -4.40 -4.97
N THR A 182 23.90 -5.45 -5.49
CA THR A 182 25.28 -5.39 -6.01
C THR A 182 25.35 -4.48 -7.23
N MET A 183 24.37 -4.55 -8.14
CA MET A 183 24.31 -3.69 -9.30
C MET A 183 24.05 -2.22 -8.89
N ILE A 184 23.14 -2.00 -7.93
CA ILE A 184 22.85 -0.65 -7.41
C ILE A 184 24.10 -0.02 -6.80
N GLU A 185 24.79 -0.73 -5.92
CA GLU A 185 25.97 -0.22 -5.21
C GLU A 185 27.12 0.10 -6.18
N GLU A 186 27.31 -0.74 -7.22
CA GLU A 186 28.31 -0.50 -8.26
C GLU A 186 27.99 0.78 -9.05
N LEU A 187 26.76 0.91 -9.55
CA LEU A 187 26.33 2.08 -10.33
C LEU A 187 26.38 3.36 -9.48
N ARG A 188 25.80 3.31 -8.27
CA ARG A 188 25.79 4.43 -7.33
C ARG A 188 27.21 4.89 -6.99
N GLY A 189 28.08 3.92 -6.68
CA GLY A 189 29.48 4.20 -6.32
C GLY A 189 30.25 4.85 -7.46
N ASN A 190 30.01 4.43 -8.71
CA ASN A 190 30.65 5.00 -9.89
C ASN A 190 30.17 6.44 -10.13
N PHE A 191 28.86 6.71 -10.08
CA PHE A 191 28.35 8.08 -10.23
C PHE A 191 28.91 9.03 -9.18
N VAL A 192 28.93 8.62 -7.91
CA VAL A 192 29.49 9.45 -6.83
C VAL A 192 30.98 9.72 -7.05
N LYS A 193 31.78 8.72 -7.45
CA LYS A 193 33.22 8.89 -7.78
C LYS A 193 33.45 9.84 -8.94
N GLU A 194 32.55 9.86 -9.92
CA GLU A 194 32.60 10.75 -11.09
C GLU A 194 32.06 12.17 -10.78
N GLY A 195 31.60 12.44 -9.55
CA GLY A 195 30.99 13.72 -9.18
C GLY A 195 29.59 13.95 -9.74
N LYS A 196 28.93 12.89 -10.21
CA LYS A 196 27.57 12.89 -10.73
C LYS A 196 26.60 12.69 -9.56
N THR A 197 26.23 13.78 -8.89
CA THR A 197 25.49 13.76 -7.63
C THR A 197 24.09 14.37 -7.72
N ASP A 198 23.65 14.81 -8.90
CA ASP A 198 22.30 15.32 -9.13
C ASP A 198 21.24 14.23 -8.86
N ILE A 199 20.03 14.64 -8.53
CA ILE A 199 18.93 13.72 -8.13
C ILE A 199 18.61 12.66 -9.20
N ILE A 200 18.73 12.97 -10.48
CA ILE A 200 18.46 12.02 -11.56
C ILE A 200 19.36 10.76 -11.48
N TYR A 201 20.59 10.88 -10.95
CA TYR A 201 21.50 9.74 -10.79
C TYR A 201 20.99 8.72 -9.75
N HIS A 202 20.04 9.10 -8.91
CA HIS A 202 19.28 8.12 -8.10
C HIS A 202 18.57 7.12 -9.02
N ALA A 203 17.83 7.58 -10.03
CA ALA A 203 17.15 6.71 -10.98
C ALA A 203 18.17 5.92 -11.86
N TYR A 204 19.21 6.57 -12.36
CA TYR A 204 20.22 5.91 -13.17
C TYR A 204 21.04 4.86 -12.42
N SER A 205 21.14 4.94 -11.08
CA SER A 205 21.75 3.89 -10.26
C SER A 205 20.86 2.67 -10.03
N ARG A 206 19.58 2.75 -10.44
CA ARG A 206 18.56 1.73 -10.24
C ARG A 206 17.76 1.49 -11.54
N PRO A 207 18.41 1.11 -12.66
CA PRO A 207 17.69 0.86 -13.92
C PRO A 207 16.70 -0.30 -13.79
N GLY A 208 15.77 -0.42 -14.76
CA GLY A 208 14.75 -1.47 -14.77
C GLY A 208 15.30 -2.90 -14.69
N ASP A 209 16.47 -3.14 -15.30
CA ASP A 209 17.17 -4.44 -15.26
C ASP A 209 17.53 -4.88 -13.84
N VAL A 210 17.79 -3.95 -12.93
CA VAL A 210 18.11 -4.25 -11.52
C VAL A 210 16.89 -4.85 -10.80
N GLU A 211 15.71 -4.36 -11.10
CA GLU A 211 14.44 -4.90 -10.59
C GLU A 211 14.08 -6.20 -11.31
N ALA A 212 14.17 -6.24 -12.63
CA ALA A 212 13.81 -7.39 -13.46
C ALA A 212 14.63 -8.65 -13.12
N GLU A 213 15.96 -8.53 -12.94
CA GLU A 213 16.82 -9.64 -12.51
C GLU A 213 16.37 -10.21 -11.18
N ALA A 214 16.15 -9.34 -10.19
CA ALA A 214 15.74 -9.75 -8.86
C ALA A 214 14.36 -10.43 -8.86
N VAL A 215 13.41 -9.88 -9.61
CA VAL A 215 12.06 -10.44 -9.80
C VAL A 215 12.12 -11.82 -10.45
N ALA A 216 12.85 -11.95 -11.58
CA ALA A 216 12.99 -13.21 -12.30
C ALA A 216 13.62 -14.29 -11.41
N ARG A 217 14.65 -13.96 -10.64
CA ARG A 217 15.34 -14.83 -9.69
C ARG A 217 14.40 -15.32 -8.60
N LEU A 218 13.66 -14.40 -7.94
CA LEU A 218 12.70 -14.75 -6.89
C LEU A 218 11.60 -15.67 -7.38
N ILE A 219 11.02 -15.40 -8.56
CA ILE A 219 10.00 -16.26 -9.17
C ILE A 219 10.53 -17.67 -9.44
N LYS A 220 11.77 -17.79 -9.95
CA LYS A 220 12.41 -19.08 -10.21
C LYS A 220 12.67 -19.86 -8.90
N ILE A 221 13.16 -19.18 -7.85
CA ILE A 221 13.38 -19.79 -6.53
C ILE A 221 12.05 -20.25 -5.94
N ALA A 222 11.02 -19.39 -5.92
CA ALA A 222 9.71 -19.74 -5.41
C ALA A 222 9.11 -20.96 -6.13
N HIS A 223 9.18 -20.98 -7.47
CA HIS A 223 8.72 -22.10 -8.28
C HIS A 223 9.50 -23.39 -7.98
N MET A 224 10.83 -23.33 -7.85
CA MET A 224 11.68 -24.48 -7.55
C MET A 224 11.30 -25.16 -6.22
N VAL A 225 10.95 -24.38 -5.19
CA VAL A 225 10.53 -24.93 -3.89
C VAL A 225 9.01 -25.18 -3.79
N GLY A 226 8.26 -24.85 -4.85
CA GLY A 226 6.80 -24.98 -4.92
C GLY A 226 6.09 -24.03 -3.95
N TYR A 227 6.59 -22.81 -3.80
CA TYR A 227 6.01 -21.76 -2.98
C TYR A 227 5.18 -20.81 -3.86
N GLU A 228 3.88 -20.66 -3.56
CA GLU A 228 2.92 -19.93 -4.39
C GLU A 228 2.45 -18.58 -3.77
N LYS A 229 2.95 -18.23 -2.57
CA LYS A 229 2.56 -17.01 -1.85
C LYS A 229 3.68 -15.95 -1.83
N LEU A 230 4.57 -15.97 -2.82
CA LEU A 230 5.49 -14.85 -3.07
C LEU A 230 4.67 -13.61 -3.42
N TYR A 231 4.98 -12.47 -2.79
CA TYR A 231 4.36 -11.18 -3.04
C TYR A 231 5.45 -10.17 -3.44
N LEU A 232 5.46 -9.82 -4.71
CA LEU A 232 6.41 -8.86 -5.27
C LEU A 232 5.84 -7.45 -5.03
N VAL A 233 6.49 -6.69 -4.15
CA VAL A 233 6.01 -5.35 -3.77
C VAL A 233 6.45 -4.29 -4.78
N HIS A 234 5.70 -3.20 -4.88
CA HIS A 234 6.04 -1.93 -5.56
C HIS A 234 6.76 -2.09 -6.92
N ILE A 235 6.34 -3.03 -7.76
CA ILE A 235 6.90 -3.20 -9.11
C ILE A 235 6.71 -1.92 -9.91
N SER A 236 7.80 -1.45 -10.53
CA SER A 236 7.88 -0.13 -11.13
C SER A 236 8.29 -0.14 -12.61
N SER A 237 9.03 -1.16 -13.09
CA SER A 237 9.62 -1.19 -14.42
C SER A 237 8.91 -2.13 -15.39
N LYS A 238 9.00 -1.79 -16.68
CA LYS A 238 8.50 -2.60 -17.78
C LYS A 238 9.26 -3.92 -17.87
N GLU A 239 10.59 -3.90 -17.69
CA GLU A 239 11.44 -5.09 -17.71
C GLU A 239 11.01 -6.10 -16.65
N ALA A 240 10.70 -5.65 -15.44
CA ALA A 240 10.18 -6.52 -14.38
C ALA A 240 8.79 -7.06 -14.74
N MET A 241 7.91 -6.25 -15.32
CA MET A 241 6.59 -6.70 -15.78
C MET A 241 6.67 -7.71 -16.93
N ASP A 242 7.65 -7.62 -17.82
CA ASP A 242 7.87 -8.60 -18.88
C ASP A 242 8.24 -9.98 -18.28
N GLU A 243 9.12 -10.04 -17.29
CA GLU A 243 9.46 -11.29 -16.55
C GLU A 243 8.23 -11.85 -15.80
N ILE A 244 7.43 -10.99 -15.18
CA ILE A 244 6.19 -11.37 -14.49
C ILE A 244 5.18 -11.96 -15.48
N ALA A 245 4.94 -11.30 -16.62
CA ALA A 245 3.98 -11.74 -17.62
C ALA A 245 4.38 -13.10 -18.22
N ILE A 246 5.67 -13.30 -18.54
CA ILE A 246 6.21 -14.59 -18.98
C ILE A 246 5.95 -15.67 -17.92
N ALA A 247 6.26 -15.40 -16.66
CA ALA A 247 6.08 -16.37 -15.59
C ALA A 247 4.60 -16.73 -15.35
N LYS A 248 3.70 -15.73 -15.35
CA LYS A 248 2.24 -15.98 -15.22
C LYS A 248 1.70 -16.75 -16.42
N SER A 249 2.15 -16.47 -17.65
CA SER A 249 1.76 -17.24 -18.85
C SER A 249 2.17 -18.72 -18.79
N GLN A 250 3.24 -19.04 -18.04
CA GLN A 250 3.70 -20.40 -17.74
C GLN A 250 2.93 -21.07 -16.58
N GLY A 251 1.91 -20.42 -16.04
CA GLY A 251 1.09 -20.93 -14.93
C GLY A 251 1.73 -20.82 -13.55
N LYS A 252 2.81 -20.06 -13.39
CA LYS A 252 3.41 -19.82 -12.07
C LYS A 252 2.51 -18.90 -11.26
N LYS A 253 2.39 -19.18 -9.96
CA LYS A 253 1.52 -18.44 -9.05
C LYS A 253 2.35 -17.62 -8.08
N PHE A 254 2.05 -16.35 -8.01
CA PHE A 254 2.59 -15.34 -7.10
C PHE A 254 1.74 -14.09 -7.23
N PHE A 255 1.90 -13.13 -6.32
CA PHE A 255 1.18 -11.87 -6.30
C PHE A 255 2.08 -10.70 -6.68
N VAL A 256 1.49 -9.67 -7.28
CA VAL A 256 2.20 -8.49 -7.80
C VAL A 256 1.53 -7.23 -7.30
N GLU A 257 2.31 -6.36 -6.70
CA GLU A 257 1.89 -5.03 -6.28
C GLU A 257 2.63 -3.97 -7.12
N THR A 258 1.92 -2.94 -7.50
CA THR A 258 2.52 -1.65 -7.87
C THR A 258 2.00 -0.56 -6.94
N CYS A 259 2.52 0.64 -7.07
CA CYS A 259 2.07 1.78 -6.27
C CYS A 259 1.56 2.91 -7.14
N THR A 260 0.68 3.74 -6.55
CA THR A 260 0.03 4.84 -7.28
C THR A 260 1.03 5.76 -7.98
N GLN A 261 2.17 6.07 -7.36
CA GLN A 261 3.19 6.94 -7.95
C GLN A 261 3.75 6.42 -9.27
N TYR A 262 3.92 5.11 -9.43
CA TYR A 262 4.45 4.50 -10.67
C TYR A 262 3.41 4.47 -11.81
N LEU A 263 2.14 4.75 -11.52
CA LEU A 263 1.09 4.82 -12.52
C LEU A 263 0.92 6.22 -13.14
N TYR A 264 1.53 7.26 -12.53
CA TYR A 264 1.26 8.64 -12.93
C TYR A 264 2.48 9.56 -12.97
N LEU A 265 3.57 9.20 -12.29
CA LEU A 265 4.75 10.06 -12.18
C LEU A 265 5.93 9.38 -12.88
N ASP A 266 6.58 10.11 -13.77
CA ASP A 266 7.77 9.66 -14.47
C ASP A 266 9.06 10.31 -13.95
N ASN A 267 10.20 9.91 -14.48
CA ASN A 267 11.52 10.37 -14.07
C ASN A 267 11.82 11.83 -14.47
N THR A 268 10.96 12.46 -15.27
CA THR A 268 11.09 13.90 -15.56
C THR A 268 10.95 14.75 -14.31
N LYS A 269 10.28 14.21 -13.27
CA LYS A 269 10.17 14.82 -11.94
C LYS A 269 11.53 15.06 -11.27
N TYR A 270 12.55 14.30 -11.63
CA TYR A 270 13.90 14.48 -11.10
C TYR A 270 14.66 15.68 -11.68
N PHE A 271 14.07 16.40 -12.63
CA PHE A 271 14.60 17.65 -13.19
C PHE A 271 13.86 18.90 -12.66
N GLU A 272 12.83 18.73 -11.83
CA GLU A 272 12.12 19.84 -11.20
C GLU A 272 12.95 20.48 -10.08
N ALA A 273 12.66 21.72 -9.73
CA ALA A 273 13.40 22.46 -8.71
C ALA A 273 13.35 21.81 -7.32
N ASP A 274 12.27 21.08 -7.03
CA ASP A 274 12.03 20.34 -5.78
C ASP A 274 12.13 18.80 -5.97
N ALA A 275 12.96 18.36 -6.91
CA ALA A 275 13.16 16.97 -7.31
C ALA A 275 13.36 16.00 -6.14
N VAL A 276 13.98 16.45 -5.05
CA VAL A 276 14.22 15.62 -3.85
C VAL A 276 12.96 15.01 -3.26
N LYS A 277 11.80 15.67 -3.41
CA LYS A 277 10.53 15.17 -2.87
C LYS A 277 10.06 13.88 -3.54
N TYR A 278 10.56 13.59 -4.76
CA TYR A 278 10.19 12.40 -5.55
C TYR A 278 11.16 11.21 -5.35
N VAL A 279 12.20 11.35 -4.52
CA VAL A 279 13.17 10.27 -4.30
C VAL A 279 12.56 9.14 -3.48
N LEU A 280 12.48 7.95 -4.06
CA LEU A 280 11.97 6.70 -3.47
C LEU A 280 12.66 5.50 -4.11
N SER A 281 12.50 4.31 -3.58
CA SER A 281 13.08 3.06 -4.11
C SER A 281 12.04 1.94 -4.19
N PRO A 282 11.80 1.39 -5.41
CA PRO A 282 12.40 1.75 -6.70
C PRO A 282 12.13 3.20 -7.11
N PRO A 283 12.97 3.79 -8.01
CA PRO A 283 12.77 5.18 -8.46
C PRO A 283 11.58 5.30 -9.43
N LEU A 284 11.14 6.53 -9.67
CA LEU A 284 10.25 6.83 -10.79
C LEU A 284 10.95 6.47 -12.11
N ARG A 285 10.18 5.91 -13.03
CA ARG A 285 10.64 5.37 -14.30
C ARG A 285 10.26 6.26 -15.48
N GLU A 286 10.42 5.77 -16.68
CA GLU A 286 10.04 6.45 -17.91
C GLU A 286 8.56 6.27 -18.23
N GLN A 287 8.06 7.01 -19.21
CA GLN A 287 6.64 6.95 -19.62
C GLN A 287 6.24 5.53 -20.10
N GLU A 288 7.17 4.82 -20.76
CA GLU A 288 6.93 3.44 -21.24
C GLU A 288 6.66 2.46 -20.07
N ASP A 289 7.27 2.68 -18.91
CA ASP A 289 7.04 1.88 -17.72
C ASP A 289 5.62 2.10 -17.18
N ILE A 290 5.18 3.36 -17.13
CA ILE A 290 3.81 3.72 -16.75
C ILE A 290 2.80 3.02 -17.66
N GLU A 291 3.01 3.08 -18.98
CA GLU A 291 2.13 2.44 -19.96
C GLU A 291 2.11 0.91 -19.80
N SER A 292 3.26 0.30 -19.50
CA SER A 292 3.37 -1.13 -19.22
C SER A 292 2.59 -1.52 -17.96
N LEU A 293 2.71 -0.75 -16.87
CA LEU A 293 1.98 -1.01 -15.63
C LEU A 293 0.45 -0.93 -15.86
N TRP A 294 -0.03 0.09 -16.58
CA TRP A 294 -1.45 0.20 -16.93
C TRP A 294 -1.94 -0.96 -17.80
N TYR A 295 -1.14 -1.38 -18.79
CA TYR A 295 -1.45 -2.56 -19.60
C TYR A 295 -1.56 -3.82 -18.72
N ASN A 296 -0.64 -3.99 -17.78
CA ASN A 296 -0.61 -5.14 -16.89
C ASN A 296 -1.72 -5.14 -15.82
N ILE A 297 -2.25 -3.98 -15.43
CA ILE A 297 -3.50 -3.87 -14.68
C ILE A 297 -4.65 -4.42 -15.51
N LYS A 298 -4.77 -4.00 -16.80
CA LYS A 298 -5.85 -4.43 -17.69
C LYS A 298 -5.81 -5.91 -18.04
N THR A 299 -4.63 -6.50 -18.07
CA THR A 299 -4.45 -7.94 -18.35
C THR A 299 -4.48 -8.81 -17.09
N GLY A 300 -4.62 -8.21 -15.90
CA GLY A 300 -4.72 -8.93 -14.63
C GLY A 300 -3.38 -9.47 -14.11
N ASN A 301 -2.26 -8.93 -14.57
CA ASN A 301 -0.95 -9.31 -14.09
C ASN A 301 -0.55 -8.58 -12.80
N ILE A 302 -1.19 -7.45 -12.47
CA ILE A 302 -1.04 -6.72 -11.22
C ILE A 302 -2.25 -7.00 -10.35
N ASP A 303 -2.00 -7.42 -9.11
CA ASP A 303 -3.04 -7.83 -8.16
C ASP A 303 -3.45 -6.70 -7.23
N VAL A 304 -2.54 -5.80 -6.86
CA VAL A 304 -2.75 -4.74 -5.86
C VAL A 304 -2.10 -3.43 -6.29
N VAL A 305 -2.77 -2.32 -6.00
CA VAL A 305 -2.18 -0.97 -6.01
C VAL A 305 -2.11 -0.46 -4.58
N ALA A 306 -0.90 -0.37 -4.04
CA ALA A 306 -0.61 0.12 -2.69
C ALA A 306 -0.01 1.54 -2.72
N THR A 307 0.60 1.99 -1.63
CA THR A 307 1.25 3.32 -1.59
C THR A 307 2.75 3.27 -1.39
N ASP A 308 3.25 2.33 -0.63
CA ASP A 308 4.60 2.38 -0.07
C ASP A 308 4.84 3.71 0.68
N HIS A 309 3.81 4.15 1.43
CA HIS A 309 3.86 5.40 2.18
C HIS A 309 4.99 5.36 3.20
N CYS A 310 6.06 6.08 2.89
CA CYS A 310 7.23 6.23 3.74
C CYS A 310 7.63 7.72 3.72
N SER A 311 6.98 8.52 4.57
CA SER A 311 7.05 9.97 4.52
C SER A 311 8.28 10.51 5.25
N PHE A 312 8.95 11.49 4.65
CA PHE A 312 10.00 12.29 5.28
C PHE A 312 9.66 13.77 5.10
N THR A 313 10.12 14.64 5.98
CA THR A 313 9.92 16.09 5.82
C THR A 313 10.75 16.64 4.65
N MET A 314 10.37 17.81 4.11
CA MET A 314 11.21 18.49 3.11
C MET A 314 12.60 18.86 3.67
N GLU A 315 12.71 19.09 4.97
CA GLU A 315 14.01 19.31 5.63
C GLU A 315 14.92 18.08 5.50
N ASP A 316 14.35 16.89 5.73
CA ASP A 316 15.09 15.63 5.56
C ASP A 316 15.43 15.37 4.11
N LYS A 317 14.47 15.56 3.20
CA LYS A 317 14.69 15.41 1.75
C LYS A 317 15.77 16.33 1.21
N ASN A 318 15.84 17.56 1.69
CA ASN A 318 16.81 18.56 1.28
C ASN A 318 18.27 18.18 1.60
N LYS A 319 18.51 17.18 2.47
CA LYS A 319 19.86 16.60 2.66
C LYS A 319 20.42 16.00 1.36
N GLY A 320 19.55 15.64 0.42
CA GLY A 320 19.90 15.10 -0.90
C GLY A 320 20.13 16.12 -2.01
N VAL A 321 19.86 17.41 -1.81
CA VAL A 321 19.93 18.42 -2.88
C VAL A 321 21.29 18.48 -3.58
N SER A 322 22.39 18.34 -2.83
CA SER A 322 23.75 18.36 -3.37
C SER A 322 24.32 16.97 -3.66
N ASP A 323 23.65 15.92 -3.19
CA ASP A 323 24.13 14.55 -3.31
C ASP A 323 22.95 13.59 -3.12
N PHE A 324 22.48 13.00 -4.23
CA PHE A 324 21.31 12.11 -4.22
C PHE A 324 21.45 10.94 -3.22
N SER A 325 22.68 10.49 -2.98
CA SER A 325 22.95 9.36 -2.08
C SER A 325 22.62 9.66 -0.60
N LYS A 326 22.41 10.92 -0.26
CA LYS A 326 22.02 11.39 1.08
C LYS A 326 20.54 11.68 1.23
N CYS A 327 19.76 11.59 0.13
CA CYS A 327 18.32 11.79 0.18
C CYS A 327 17.66 10.55 0.80
N PRO A 328 16.83 10.68 1.84
CA PRO A 328 16.06 9.54 2.33
C PRO A 328 15.05 9.09 1.27
N ASN A 329 15.02 7.78 1.02
CA ASN A 329 14.12 7.16 0.04
C ASN A 329 12.73 6.95 0.64
N GLY A 330 11.71 7.51 0.02
CA GLY A 330 10.31 7.37 0.44
C GLY A 330 9.51 8.65 0.25
N ILE A 331 8.22 8.49 -0.01
CA ILE A 331 7.27 9.57 -0.28
C ILE A 331 5.95 9.34 0.46
N PRO A 332 5.14 10.39 0.74
CA PRO A 332 3.76 10.23 1.19
C PRO A 332 2.86 9.79 0.01
N GLY A 333 1.69 9.19 0.30
CA GLY A 333 0.73 8.78 -0.75
C GLY A 333 -0.54 8.11 -0.20
N VAL A 334 -0.62 7.78 1.10
CA VAL A 334 -1.74 7.01 1.68
C VAL A 334 -3.08 7.74 1.62
N GLU A 335 -3.06 9.07 1.63
CA GLU A 335 -4.27 9.90 1.59
C GLU A 335 -4.81 10.07 0.17
N GLU A 336 -3.93 10.07 -0.85
CA GLU A 336 -4.29 10.36 -2.23
C GLU A 336 -4.70 9.13 -3.04
N ARG A 337 -4.12 7.96 -2.75
CA ARG A 337 -4.25 6.73 -3.54
C ARG A 337 -5.69 6.38 -3.90
N ASN A 338 -6.55 6.24 -2.91
CA ASN A 338 -7.90 5.74 -3.13
C ASN A 338 -8.76 6.74 -3.92
N LEU A 339 -8.56 8.04 -3.68
CA LEU A 339 -9.21 9.11 -4.43
C LEU A 339 -8.78 9.11 -5.91
N ILE A 340 -7.48 8.98 -6.19
CA ILE A 340 -6.94 8.90 -7.54
C ILE A 340 -7.52 7.67 -8.25
N MET A 341 -7.45 6.49 -7.63
CA MET A 341 -7.94 5.24 -8.22
C MET A 341 -9.45 5.24 -8.47
N PHE A 342 -10.26 5.84 -7.59
CA PHE A 342 -11.69 5.97 -7.82
C PHE A 342 -12.01 6.98 -8.93
N SER A 343 -11.20 8.02 -9.09
CA SER A 343 -11.34 8.96 -10.22
C SER A 343 -11.23 8.24 -11.57
N GLU A 344 -10.40 7.19 -11.66
CA GLU A 344 -10.27 6.38 -12.88
C GLU A 344 -11.53 5.56 -13.20
N VAL A 345 -12.33 5.21 -12.19
CA VAL A 345 -13.66 4.60 -12.41
C VAL A 345 -14.60 5.61 -13.07
N LEU A 346 -14.64 6.84 -12.57
CA LEU A 346 -15.48 7.91 -13.13
C LEU A 346 -15.03 8.31 -14.54
N ASN A 347 -13.73 8.30 -14.78
CA ASN A 347 -13.11 8.57 -16.08
C ASN A 347 -13.20 7.38 -17.07
N LYS A 348 -13.73 6.22 -16.60
CA LYS A 348 -13.87 4.97 -17.38
C LYS A 348 -12.53 4.33 -17.80
N ASN A 349 -11.46 4.68 -17.14
CA ASN A 349 -10.16 4.04 -17.30
C ASN A 349 -10.07 2.75 -16.48
N LEU A 350 -10.82 2.64 -15.38
CA LEU A 350 -11.02 1.39 -14.63
C LEU A 350 -12.50 0.99 -14.62
N THR A 351 -12.76 -0.29 -14.71
CA THR A 351 -14.06 -0.85 -14.35
C THR A 351 -14.22 -0.86 -12.82
N VAL A 352 -15.47 -0.95 -12.34
CA VAL A 352 -15.76 -1.10 -10.90
C VAL A 352 -15.03 -2.31 -10.33
N LYS A 353 -15.00 -3.43 -11.06
CA LYS A 353 -14.34 -4.65 -10.64
C LYS A 353 -12.83 -4.45 -10.50
N GLU A 354 -12.16 -3.88 -11.51
CA GLU A 354 -10.72 -3.62 -11.46
C GLU A 354 -10.35 -2.74 -10.27
N TYR A 355 -11.08 -1.64 -10.05
CA TYR A 355 -10.86 -0.76 -8.91
C TYR A 355 -11.02 -1.52 -7.58
N LEU A 356 -12.13 -2.22 -7.39
CA LEU A 356 -12.39 -2.96 -6.16
C LEU A 356 -11.34 -4.05 -5.91
N ASP A 357 -10.93 -4.77 -6.96
CA ASP A 357 -9.90 -5.80 -6.85
C ASP A 357 -8.56 -5.18 -6.40
N LEU A 358 -8.13 -4.09 -7.02
CA LEU A 358 -6.83 -3.47 -6.77
C LEU A 358 -6.70 -2.85 -5.37
N VAL A 359 -7.77 -2.25 -4.82
CA VAL A 359 -7.67 -1.44 -3.58
C VAL A 359 -8.32 -2.08 -2.36
N ALA A 360 -9.13 -3.13 -2.52
CA ALA A 360 -9.90 -3.69 -1.41
C ALA A 360 -9.98 -5.23 -1.43
N VAL A 361 -10.47 -5.85 -2.51
CA VAL A 361 -10.80 -7.28 -2.58
C VAL A 361 -9.54 -8.14 -2.57
N ASN A 362 -8.60 -7.90 -3.49
CA ASN A 362 -7.35 -8.69 -3.55
C ASN A 362 -6.46 -8.44 -2.32
N PRO A 363 -6.23 -7.19 -1.86
CA PRO A 363 -5.57 -6.97 -0.58
C PRO A 363 -6.17 -7.79 0.55
N ALA A 364 -7.51 -7.80 0.67
CA ALA A 364 -8.19 -8.57 1.71
C ALA A 364 -8.02 -10.09 1.55
N LYS A 365 -8.09 -10.63 0.33
CA LYS A 365 -7.93 -12.06 0.05
C LYS A 365 -6.51 -12.54 0.29
N ILE A 366 -5.53 -11.82 -0.25
CA ILE A 366 -4.11 -12.19 -0.17
C ILE A 366 -3.66 -12.23 1.30
N PHE A 367 -4.08 -11.23 2.08
CA PHE A 367 -3.63 -11.09 3.46
C PHE A 367 -4.63 -11.58 4.52
N GLY A 368 -5.63 -12.39 4.13
CA GLY A 368 -6.49 -13.11 5.09
C GLY A 368 -7.58 -12.28 5.77
N LEU A 369 -7.97 -11.13 5.20
CA LEU A 369 -8.98 -10.23 5.75
C LEU A 369 -10.37 -10.38 5.11
N TYR A 370 -10.50 -11.16 4.02
CA TYR A 370 -11.69 -11.13 3.17
C TYR A 370 -12.97 -11.63 3.85
N ASN A 371 -12.86 -12.42 4.90
CA ASN A 371 -14.00 -12.83 5.72
C ASN A 371 -14.66 -11.66 6.48
N ARG A 372 -13.97 -10.53 6.63
CA ARG A 372 -14.43 -9.36 7.38
C ARG A 372 -14.48 -8.07 6.56
N LYS A 373 -13.55 -7.87 5.63
CA LYS A 373 -13.27 -6.59 4.95
C LYS A 373 -13.19 -6.78 3.43
N GLY A 374 -13.00 -5.70 2.69
CA GLY A 374 -12.69 -5.71 1.26
C GLY A 374 -13.89 -5.75 0.31
N SER A 375 -15.12 -5.88 0.82
CA SER A 375 -16.34 -5.80 -0.01
C SER A 375 -17.55 -5.40 0.83
N ILE A 376 -18.58 -4.88 0.17
CA ILE A 376 -19.86 -4.55 0.78
C ILE A 376 -20.76 -5.78 0.70
N GLU A 377 -20.81 -6.57 1.78
CA GLU A 377 -21.59 -7.80 1.90
C GLU A 377 -22.14 -7.93 3.33
N VAL A 378 -23.33 -8.55 3.44
CA VAL A 378 -23.94 -8.82 4.76
C VAL A 378 -23.02 -9.70 5.61
N GLY A 379 -22.80 -9.30 6.85
CA GLY A 379 -21.93 -9.94 7.83
C GLY A 379 -20.50 -9.36 7.91
N LYS A 380 -20.06 -8.58 6.92
CA LYS A 380 -18.77 -7.90 6.95
C LYS A 380 -18.79 -6.64 7.80
N ASP A 381 -17.59 -6.19 8.17
CA ASP A 381 -17.41 -4.92 8.87
C ASP A 381 -17.95 -3.79 7.99
N ALA A 382 -18.68 -2.86 8.59
CA ALA A 382 -19.21 -1.71 7.86
C ALA A 382 -18.12 -0.63 7.70
N ASP A 383 -17.10 -0.96 6.90
CA ASP A 383 -16.03 -0.08 6.48
C ASP A 383 -16.37 0.45 5.09
N LEU A 384 -16.75 1.72 5.01
CA LEU A 384 -17.30 2.31 3.80
C LEU A 384 -16.66 3.67 3.53
N VAL A 385 -16.45 3.97 2.26
CA VAL A 385 -16.05 5.31 1.82
C VAL A 385 -17.11 5.86 0.88
N VAL A 386 -17.49 7.11 1.12
CA VAL A 386 -18.50 7.83 0.34
C VAL A 386 -17.79 8.87 -0.51
N PHE A 387 -17.97 8.78 -1.83
CA PHE A 387 -17.41 9.70 -2.79
C PHE A 387 -18.51 10.56 -3.42
N LYS A 388 -18.18 11.80 -3.69
CA LYS A 388 -18.94 12.71 -4.55
C LYS A 388 -18.20 12.85 -5.88
N ALA A 389 -18.88 12.65 -7.00
CA ALA A 389 -18.34 12.98 -8.32
C ALA A 389 -18.24 14.51 -8.46
N GLU A 390 -17.02 15.00 -8.46
CA GLU A 390 -16.72 16.43 -8.51
C GLU A 390 -15.28 16.63 -8.96
N ASN A 391 -15.08 17.38 -10.04
CA ASN A 391 -13.73 17.71 -10.50
C ASN A 391 -13.03 18.59 -9.48
N ASN A 392 -11.86 18.18 -9.06
CA ASN A 392 -11.06 18.86 -8.05
C ASN A 392 -9.56 18.70 -8.35
N LYS A 393 -8.73 19.34 -7.54
CA LYS A 393 -7.28 19.17 -7.54
C LYS A 393 -6.81 18.77 -6.16
N ILE A 394 -5.83 17.89 -6.11
CA ILE A 394 -5.14 17.60 -4.86
C ILE A 394 -4.37 18.85 -4.44
N ASP A 395 -4.63 19.32 -3.22
CA ASP A 395 -3.92 20.45 -2.60
C ASP A 395 -3.21 19.94 -1.34
N GLU A 396 -1.88 19.91 -1.39
CA GLU A 396 -1.04 19.42 -0.30
C GLU A 396 -1.27 20.13 1.04
N LYS A 397 -1.75 21.38 1.00
CA LYS A 397 -2.08 22.15 2.22
C LYS A 397 -3.24 21.59 3.02
N ASN A 398 -4.09 20.80 2.38
CA ASN A 398 -5.27 20.18 3.00
C ASN A 398 -4.99 18.77 3.52
N LEU A 399 -3.86 18.14 3.14
CA LEU A 399 -3.51 16.79 3.53
C LEU A 399 -3.07 16.71 4.99
N LYS A 400 -3.24 15.53 5.58
CA LYS A 400 -3.03 15.25 7.01
C LYS A 400 -1.66 14.62 7.31
N SER A 401 -0.93 14.19 6.28
CA SER A 401 0.44 13.70 6.44
C SER A 401 1.34 14.79 7.01
N LYS A 402 2.20 14.41 7.95
CA LYS A 402 3.22 15.29 8.52
C LYS A 402 4.41 15.54 7.57
N ALA A 403 4.44 14.92 6.40
CA ALA A 403 5.45 15.22 5.37
C ALA A 403 5.45 16.70 4.97
N GLY A 404 4.24 17.33 4.95
CA GLY A 404 4.06 18.73 4.59
C GLY A 404 4.13 19.01 3.08
N TYR A 405 4.13 17.96 2.25
CA TYR A 405 4.08 18.04 0.79
C TYR A 405 3.37 16.81 0.21
N SER A 406 3.02 16.89 -1.07
CA SER A 406 2.51 15.75 -1.85
C SER A 406 3.21 15.68 -3.21
N CYS A 407 3.54 14.46 -3.65
CA CYS A 407 4.01 14.22 -5.01
C CYS A 407 2.90 14.40 -6.05
N PHE A 408 1.64 14.42 -5.61
CA PHE A 408 0.45 14.62 -6.44
C PHE A 408 -0.15 16.04 -6.31
N ASN A 409 0.59 17.00 -5.73
CA ASN A 409 0.08 18.37 -5.59
C ASN A 409 -0.32 18.96 -6.96
N GLY A 410 -1.54 19.49 -7.06
CA GLY A 410 -2.10 20.01 -8.30
C GLY A 410 -2.66 18.96 -9.28
N PHE A 411 -2.59 17.66 -8.95
CA PHE A 411 -3.13 16.57 -9.76
C PHE A 411 -4.66 16.65 -9.85
N ASN A 412 -5.21 16.51 -11.06
CA ASN A 412 -6.64 16.55 -11.27
C ASN A 412 -7.30 15.23 -10.85
N VAL A 413 -8.38 15.32 -10.12
CA VAL A 413 -9.23 14.19 -9.71
C VAL A 413 -10.69 14.47 -10.06
N SER A 414 -11.44 13.40 -10.33
CA SER A 414 -12.86 13.49 -10.73
C SER A 414 -13.82 13.23 -9.57
N ALA A 415 -13.29 13.06 -8.38
CA ALA A 415 -14.06 12.83 -7.16
C ALA A 415 -13.50 13.62 -5.98
N VAL A 416 -14.30 13.71 -4.92
CA VAL A 416 -13.87 14.07 -3.57
C VAL A 416 -14.41 13.04 -2.59
N ILE A 417 -13.70 12.78 -1.50
CA ILE A 417 -14.20 11.94 -0.42
C ILE A 417 -15.11 12.78 0.45
N ASP A 418 -16.38 12.40 0.56
CA ASP A 418 -17.38 13.09 1.35
C ASP A 418 -17.39 12.60 2.80
N LYS A 419 -17.46 11.25 2.99
CA LYS A 419 -17.50 10.63 4.31
C LYS A 419 -16.71 9.33 4.34
N VAL A 420 -16.21 8.99 5.53
CA VAL A 420 -15.63 7.67 5.79
C VAL A 420 -16.29 7.06 7.02
N ILE A 421 -16.76 5.83 6.88
CA ILE A 421 -17.38 5.05 7.93
C ILE A 421 -16.43 3.91 8.29
N LEU A 422 -16.04 3.84 9.56
CA LEU A 422 -15.18 2.79 10.10
C LEU A 422 -15.98 1.94 11.07
N ARG A 423 -16.15 0.67 10.75
CA ARG A 423 -16.95 -0.27 11.54
C ARG A 423 -18.30 0.35 11.98
N GLY A 424 -19.05 0.85 10.99
CA GLY A 424 -20.38 1.40 11.19
C GLY A 424 -20.45 2.77 11.88
N ASN A 425 -19.35 3.38 12.19
CA ASN A 425 -19.30 4.69 12.81
C ASN A 425 -18.77 5.74 11.82
N LEU A 426 -19.41 6.90 11.74
CA LEU A 426 -18.97 8.01 10.93
C LEU A 426 -17.64 8.55 11.48
N ALA A 427 -16.53 8.17 10.86
CA ALA A 427 -15.18 8.53 11.28
C ALA A 427 -14.75 9.88 10.72
N ILE A 428 -15.03 10.13 9.43
CA ILE A 428 -14.74 11.39 8.74
C ILE A 428 -16.02 11.93 8.11
N ASP A 429 -16.28 13.20 8.31
CA ASP A 429 -17.27 13.98 7.58
C ASP A 429 -16.58 15.24 7.01
N ASN A 430 -16.18 15.15 5.74
CA ASN A 430 -15.47 16.23 5.06
C ASN A 430 -16.38 17.43 4.78
N THR A 431 -17.70 17.21 4.60
CA THR A 431 -18.68 18.28 4.43
C THR A 431 -18.74 19.16 5.70
N ALA A 432 -18.69 18.53 6.87
CA ALA A 432 -18.68 19.21 8.17
C ALA A 432 -17.25 19.52 8.67
N GLN A 433 -16.21 19.18 7.91
CA GLN A 433 -14.79 19.31 8.31
C GLN A 433 -14.50 18.65 9.67
N LYS A 434 -15.08 17.48 9.92
CA LYS A 434 -15.02 16.80 11.22
C LYS A 434 -14.34 15.43 11.14
N ILE A 435 -13.51 15.16 12.14
CA ILE A 435 -13.02 13.84 12.49
C ILE A 435 -13.61 13.43 13.83
N ASN A 436 -14.13 12.21 13.91
CA ASN A 436 -14.57 11.64 15.19
C ASN A 436 -13.39 11.00 15.92
N SER A 437 -12.73 11.75 16.78
CA SER A 437 -11.56 11.32 17.53
C SER A 437 -11.83 10.24 18.59
N GLN A 438 -13.10 9.92 18.86
CA GLN A 438 -13.48 8.80 19.76
C GLN A 438 -13.34 7.44 19.05
N ILE A 439 -13.41 7.41 17.72
CA ILE A 439 -13.21 6.20 16.93
C ILE A 439 -11.70 5.94 16.84
N LYS A 440 -11.29 4.75 17.25
CA LYS A 440 -9.91 4.29 17.17
C LYS A 440 -9.81 3.04 16.33
N GLY A 441 -8.69 2.90 15.66
CA GLY A 441 -8.33 1.68 14.97
C GLY A 441 -8.18 0.49 15.91
N LYS A 442 -8.42 -0.69 15.39
CA LYS A 442 -8.22 -1.97 16.08
C LYS A 442 -7.15 -2.78 15.36
N PHE A 443 -6.34 -3.48 16.13
CA PHE A 443 -5.49 -4.53 15.55
C PHE A 443 -6.38 -5.63 14.96
N ILE A 444 -6.09 -6.03 13.73
CA ILE A 444 -6.81 -7.10 13.04
C ILE A 444 -5.86 -8.27 12.87
N ALA A 445 -6.10 -9.34 13.62
CA ALA A 445 -5.42 -10.61 13.43
C ALA A 445 -5.88 -11.26 12.11
N ARG A 446 -4.95 -11.94 11.42
CA ARG A 446 -5.15 -12.52 10.08
C ARG A 446 -4.77 -13.99 10.04
#